data_4bb34f1f8b2a6c1e673c74518f92aeab
#
_entry.id   4bb34f1f8b2a6c1e673c74518f92aeab
#
_cell.length_a   1.000
_cell.length_b   1.000
_cell.length_c   1.000
_cell.angle_alpha   90.00
_cell.angle_beta   90.00
_cell.angle_gamma   90.00
#
_symmetry.space_group_name_H-M   'P 1'
#
loop_
_entity.id
_entity.type
_entity.pdbx_description
1 polymer ?
#
loop_
_entity_poly.entity_id
_entity_poly.type
_entity_poly.pdbx_seq_one_letter_code
_entity_poly.pdbx_strand_id
1 'polypeptide(L)'
;MLSTTPHLRTLLRTSILTARYSSIMPAKKRKESEAFSSEGSRQHGASSQLTSRSLPDLRQPHPNAQQTEDFGIVLRDFYPPEISNARCHAYNEGVLERPIEALQRAYKETAEQCQDIQPGKAVVHWFKQDLRLQDNRSLHRAYSFARYHNIPLICLYIFSPEDLTAHLCSPPRVDLILRTLVTLKSELSRKDIPLYMESIERRKGIPSRIVELCKTWGANHLFANIEYEVDELRREAKLTRLCATQGIRFDTEDDTCVVAPGELTTQQGKQYAVYSPWYRSWVAYLKQHPENLELVDAPAVNAGDARKHFKNLFDSAVPIAPNQMKLSEAEQERFKKMYPEGEQEAARRLREFLSKKGKQYHAKRDFMSSQFTSVLSPYFSCGALSARTAVRMARDANGNELAGKSPGYSTWISEVAWRDFYKHVLTHWPYIW
;
A
#
# COMPACT_ATOMS: atom_id res chain seq x y z
N MET A 1 28.91 -18.35 28.57
CA MET A 1 27.93 -17.26 28.57
C MET A 1 28.00 -16.60 27.19
N LEU A 2 27.16 -17.04 26.26
CA LEU A 2 27.10 -16.51 24.88
C LEU A 2 25.95 -15.49 24.82
N SER A 3 26.31 -14.22 24.67
CA SER A 3 25.40 -13.10 24.44
C SER A 3 24.73 -13.28 23.08
N THR A 4 23.44 -13.58 23.07
CA THR A 4 22.61 -13.63 21.86
C THR A 4 22.28 -12.21 21.43
N THR A 5 22.82 -11.78 20.32
CA THR A 5 22.57 -10.48 19.68
C THR A 5 21.11 -10.34 19.19
N PRO A 6 20.54 -9.13 19.19
CA PRO A 6 19.11 -8.87 18.82
C PRO A 6 18.74 -9.26 17.37
N HIS A 7 19.70 -9.43 16.48
CA HIS A 7 19.49 -9.70 15.05
C HIS A 7 18.87 -11.08 14.72
N LEU A 8 19.07 -12.10 15.57
CA LEU A 8 18.45 -13.42 15.32
C LEU A 8 16.93 -13.45 15.53
N ARG A 9 16.40 -12.55 16.33
CA ARG A 9 14.94 -12.48 16.58
C ARG A 9 14.15 -11.92 15.39
N THR A 10 14.74 -11.07 14.57
CA THR A 10 14.07 -10.49 13.39
C THR A 10 13.98 -11.50 12.24
N LEU A 11 14.98 -12.35 12.06
CA LEU A 11 14.96 -13.41 11.04
C LEU A 11 13.96 -14.54 11.37
N LEU A 12 13.76 -14.84 12.65
CA LEU A 12 12.76 -15.82 13.09
C LEU A 12 11.31 -15.31 12.97
N ARG A 13 11.07 -13.99 12.97
CA ARG A 13 9.72 -13.41 12.76
C ARG A 13 9.20 -13.60 11.33
N THR A 14 10.07 -13.71 10.33
CA THR A 14 9.65 -13.95 8.93
C THR A 14 9.02 -15.33 8.74
N SER A 15 9.47 -16.34 9.48
CA SER A 15 8.85 -17.67 9.53
C SER A 15 7.49 -17.68 10.25
N ILE A 16 7.25 -16.70 11.14
CA ILE A 16 6.01 -16.59 11.91
C ILE A 16 4.89 -15.91 11.11
N LEU A 17 5.20 -15.00 10.18
CA LEU A 17 4.19 -14.38 9.29
C LEU A 17 3.57 -15.41 8.34
N THR A 18 4.36 -16.32 7.78
CA THR A 18 3.84 -17.45 7.01
C THR A 18 3.03 -18.43 7.88
N ALA A 19 3.36 -18.58 9.17
CA ALA A 19 2.64 -19.44 10.10
C ALA A 19 1.35 -18.83 10.67
N ARG A 20 1.27 -17.48 10.80
CA ARG A 20 0.06 -16.81 11.33
C ARG A 20 -1.13 -16.84 10.36
N TYR A 21 -0.89 -16.88 9.04
CA TYR A 21 -1.96 -17.03 8.05
C TYR A 21 -2.49 -18.47 7.89
N SER A 22 -1.85 -19.47 8.48
CA SER A 22 -2.31 -20.88 8.39
C SER A 22 -3.33 -21.29 9.46
N SER A 23 -3.69 -20.43 10.40
CA SER A 23 -4.60 -20.76 11.51
C SER A 23 -6.06 -20.34 11.32
N ILE A 24 -6.49 -19.95 10.12
CA ILE A 24 -7.93 -19.79 9.83
C ILE A 24 -8.51 -21.16 9.49
N MET A 25 -9.11 -21.78 10.48
CA MET A 25 -9.77 -23.09 10.42
C MET A 25 -10.88 -23.12 9.36
N PRO A 26 -11.10 -24.26 8.66
CA PRO A 26 -12.23 -24.42 7.76
C PRO A 26 -13.54 -24.52 8.53
N ALA A 27 -14.58 -23.90 7.96
CA ALA A 27 -15.93 -23.87 8.52
C ALA A 27 -16.48 -25.28 8.78
N LYS A 28 -16.79 -25.58 10.04
CA LYS A 28 -17.54 -26.77 10.42
C LYS A 28 -18.94 -26.74 9.84
N LYS A 29 -19.31 -27.74 9.06
CA LYS A 29 -20.69 -28.03 8.66
C LYS A 29 -21.60 -28.12 9.90
N ARG A 30 -22.55 -27.25 9.99
CA ARG A 30 -23.64 -27.33 11.00
C ARG A 30 -24.69 -28.32 10.51
N LYS A 31 -25.02 -29.28 11.37
CA LYS A 31 -26.18 -30.17 11.23
C LYS A 31 -27.47 -29.37 11.37
N GLU A 32 -28.42 -29.69 10.54
CA GLU A 32 -29.82 -29.29 10.64
C GLU A 32 -30.44 -29.81 11.94
N SER A 33 -31.22 -28.98 12.59
CA SER A 33 -32.22 -29.40 13.57
C SER A 33 -33.51 -28.60 13.37
N GLU A 34 -34.58 -29.31 13.37
CA GLU A 34 -35.96 -29.10 12.97
C GLU A 34 -36.74 -27.99 13.68
N ALA A 35 -37.62 -27.42 12.89
CA ALA A 35 -39.02 -27.03 13.10
C ALA A 35 -39.44 -26.23 14.31
N PHE A 36 -40.05 -25.08 14.04
CA PHE A 36 -41.36 -24.70 14.61
C PHE A 36 -42.20 -23.92 13.60
N SER A 37 -43.40 -24.42 13.37
CA SER A 37 -44.44 -23.91 12.49
C SER A 37 -45.19 -22.76 13.13
N SER A 38 -45.58 -21.74 12.35
CA SER A 38 -46.87 -21.09 12.46
C SER A 38 -47.24 -20.36 11.17
N GLU A 39 -48.46 -20.60 10.74
CA GLU A 39 -49.12 -20.19 9.50
C GLU A 39 -49.28 -18.68 9.34
N GLY A 40 -49.29 -18.23 8.10
CA GLY A 40 -49.68 -16.89 7.70
C GLY A 40 -49.61 -16.73 6.19
N SER A 41 -50.64 -17.18 5.50
CA SER A 41 -50.81 -17.11 4.05
C SER A 41 -50.75 -15.70 3.48
N ARG A 42 -49.98 -15.49 2.40
CA ARG A 42 -50.39 -14.70 1.21
C ARG A 42 -49.61 -15.14 -0.01
N GLN A 43 -50.38 -15.60 -1.01
CA GLN A 43 -49.92 -15.95 -2.35
C GLN A 43 -49.36 -14.74 -3.08
N HIS A 44 -48.24 -14.88 -3.76
CA HIS A 44 -48.02 -14.47 -5.16
C HIS A 44 -46.83 -15.24 -5.71
N GLY A 45 -47.13 -16.06 -6.72
CA GLY A 45 -46.16 -16.87 -7.42
C GLY A 45 -45.35 -16.06 -8.41
N ALA A 46 -44.10 -16.42 -8.53
CA ALA A 46 -43.29 -16.49 -9.75
C ALA A 46 -42.02 -17.24 -9.43
N SER A 47 -42.01 -18.54 -9.67
CA SER A 47 -40.80 -19.36 -9.76
C SER A 47 -40.00 -18.91 -10.98
N SER A 48 -38.93 -18.15 -10.81
CA SER A 48 -37.94 -17.96 -11.84
C SER A 48 -36.78 -18.92 -11.59
N GLN A 49 -36.72 -19.96 -12.40
CA GLN A 49 -35.57 -20.85 -12.55
C GLN A 49 -34.33 -19.98 -12.88
N LEU A 50 -33.38 -19.88 -11.95
CA LEU A 50 -32.05 -19.35 -12.20
C LEU A 50 -31.28 -20.37 -13.07
N THR A 51 -31.40 -20.23 -14.39
CA THR A 51 -30.48 -20.85 -15.32
C THR A 51 -29.10 -20.27 -15.09
N SER A 52 -28.07 -21.15 -15.06
CA SER A 52 -26.66 -20.78 -14.99
C SER A 52 -26.32 -19.88 -16.16
N ARG A 53 -26.44 -18.55 -15.96
CA ARG A 53 -25.92 -17.56 -16.91
C ARG A 53 -24.41 -17.47 -16.73
N SER A 54 -23.68 -17.81 -17.79
CA SER A 54 -22.27 -17.46 -17.91
C SER A 54 -22.07 -15.99 -17.55
N LEU A 55 -21.06 -15.71 -16.70
CA LEU A 55 -20.69 -14.33 -16.36
C LEU A 55 -20.48 -13.53 -17.64
N PRO A 56 -21.07 -12.32 -17.79
CA PRO A 56 -20.90 -11.50 -18.97
C PRO A 56 -19.42 -11.19 -19.20
N ASP A 57 -18.98 -11.20 -20.44
CA ASP A 57 -17.63 -10.81 -20.83
C ASP A 57 -17.39 -9.35 -20.43
N LEU A 58 -16.61 -9.16 -19.36
CA LEU A 58 -16.36 -7.88 -18.70
C LEU A 58 -15.44 -6.95 -19.51
N ARG A 59 -15.13 -7.29 -20.76
CA ARG A 59 -14.39 -6.45 -21.71
C ARG A 59 -15.28 -5.51 -22.52
N GLN A 60 -16.60 -5.61 -22.37
CA GLN A 60 -17.52 -4.70 -23.05
C GLN A 60 -17.71 -3.41 -22.27
N PRO A 61 -17.84 -2.24 -22.95
CA PRO A 61 -18.18 -0.99 -22.28
C PRO A 61 -19.50 -1.13 -21.51
N HIS A 62 -19.58 -0.43 -20.39
CA HIS A 62 -20.73 -0.47 -19.50
C HIS A 62 -22.03 -0.18 -20.31
N PRO A 63 -23.08 -1.04 -20.21
CA PRO A 63 -24.29 -0.90 -21.04
C PRO A 63 -25.06 0.42 -20.86
N ASN A 64 -24.71 1.23 -19.86
CA ASN A 64 -25.36 2.50 -19.51
C ASN A 64 -24.44 3.73 -19.73
N ALA A 65 -23.46 3.67 -20.64
CA ALA A 65 -22.59 4.81 -20.94
C ALA A 65 -23.41 6.09 -21.23
N GLN A 66 -24.49 5.96 -22.00
CA GLN A 66 -25.38 7.07 -22.36
C GLN A 66 -26.12 7.68 -21.16
N GLN A 67 -26.57 6.86 -20.20
CA GLN A 67 -27.24 7.36 -19.00
C GLN A 67 -26.33 8.10 -18.02
N THR A 68 -25.04 7.80 -18.04
CA THR A 68 -24.05 8.48 -17.18
C THR A 68 -23.66 9.84 -17.70
N GLU A 69 -23.69 10.07 -19.00
CA GLU A 69 -23.50 11.41 -19.60
C GLU A 69 -24.65 12.37 -19.26
N ASP A 70 -25.89 11.87 -19.25
CA ASP A 70 -27.08 12.66 -18.91
C ASP A 70 -27.10 13.12 -17.45
N PHE A 71 -26.40 12.44 -16.54
CA PHE A 71 -26.28 12.81 -15.14
C PHE A 71 -24.97 13.54 -14.77
N GLY A 72 -24.15 13.91 -15.77
CA GLY A 72 -22.86 14.60 -15.54
C GLY A 72 -21.80 13.73 -14.85
N ILE A 73 -21.94 12.42 -14.90
CA ILE A 73 -20.96 11.49 -14.33
C ILE A 73 -19.83 11.31 -15.35
N VAL A 74 -18.61 11.70 -14.99
CA VAL A 74 -17.42 11.45 -15.83
C VAL A 74 -17.08 9.97 -15.79
N LEU A 75 -17.26 9.30 -16.93
CA LEU A 75 -16.79 7.93 -17.13
C LEU A 75 -15.27 7.92 -17.20
N ARG A 76 -14.65 7.01 -16.48
CA ARG A 76 -13.21 6.76 -16.55
C ARG A 76 -12.91 5.79 -17.69
N ASP A 77 -11.85 6.07 -18.45
CA ASP A 77 -11.36 5.15 -19.48
C ASP A 77 -10.93 3.79 -18.90
N PHE A 78 -10.56 3.78 -17.62
CA PHE A 78 -10.14 2.60 -16.87
C PHE A 78 -11.06 2.36 -15.68
N TYR A 79 -12.25 1.82 -15.96
CA TYR A 79 -13.15 1.39 -14.88
C TYR A 79 -12.70 0.02 -14.37
N PRO A 80 -12.41 -0.15 -13.07
CA PRO A 80 -12.12 -1.48 -12.54
C PRO A 80 -13.34 -2.38 -12.75
N PRO A 81 -13.14 -3.60 -13.24
CA PRO A 81 -14.23 -4.54 -13.47
C PRO A 81 -14.98 -4.91 -12.18
N GLU A 82 -14.41 -4.59 -11.01
CA GLU A 82 -15.02 -4.80 -9.68
C GLU A 82 -16.26 -3.95 -9.45
N ILE A 83 -16.34 -2.77 -10.07
CA ILE A 83 -17.46 -1.84 -9.88
C ILE A 83 -18.65 -2.31 -10.72
N SER A 84 -19.37 -3.31 -10.23
CA SER A 84 -20.62 -3.78 -10.79
C SER A 84 -21.43 -4.52 -9.74
N ASN A 85 -22.78 -4.48 -9.86
CA ASN A 85 -23.67 -5.22 -8.96
C ASN A 85 -23.40 -6.74 -9.02
N ALA A 86 -23.12 -7.28 -10.21
CA ALA A 86 -22.84 -8.70 -10.38
C ALA A 86 -21.57 -9.12 -9.61
N ARG A 87 -20.51 -8.31 -9.66
CA ARG A 87 -19.29 -8.59 -8.90
C ARG A 87 -19.46 -8.35 -7.41
N CYS A 88 -20.22 -7.32 -7.03
CA CYS A 88 -20.57 -7.08 -5.63
C CYS A 88 -21.23 -8.33 -5.01
N HIS A 89 -22.22 -8.91 -5.66
CA HIS A 89 -22.86 -10.16 -5.21
C HIS A 89 -21.85 -11.31 -5.17
N ALA A 90 -21.08 -11.51 -6.23
CA ALA A 90 -20.14 -12.62 -6.33
C ALA A 90 -19.04 -12.56 -5.23
N TYR A 91 -18.56 -11.38 -4.87
CA TYR A 91 -17.63 -11.20 -3.75
C TYR A 91 -18.29 -11.46 -2.38
N ASN A 92 -19.51 -10.97 -2.19
CA ASN A 92 -20.24 -11.15 -0.92
C ASN A 92 -20.64 -12.61 -0.69
N GLU A 93 -20.93 -13.35 -1.75
CA GLU A 93 -21.24 -14.79 -1.73
C GLU A 93 -20.00 -15.69 -1.71
N GLY A 94 -18.78 -15.10 -1.79
CA GLY A 94 -17.53 -15.85 -1.83
C GLY A 94 -17.28 -16.61 -3.12
N VAL A 95 -18.01 -16.29 -4.20
CA VAL A 95 -17.80 -16.87 -5.54
C VAL A 95 -16.54 -16.32 -6.21
N LEU A 96 -16.25 -15.04 -5.97
CA LEU A 96 -15.03 -14.40 -6.45
C LEU A 96 -14.01 -14.25 -5.32
N GLU A 97 -12.79 -14.64 -5.61
CA GLU A 97 -11.63 -14.43 -4.74
C GLU A 97 -11.26 -12.93 -4.70
N ARG A 98 -11.06 -12.39 -3.51
CA ARG A 98 -10.62 -11.00 -3.35
C ARG A 98 -9.18 -10.81 -3.85
N PRO A 99 -8.82 -9.63 -4.35
CA PRO A 99 -7.44 -9.37 -4.82
C PRO A 99 -6.36 -9.65 -3.77
N ILE A 100 -6.63 -9.35 -2.49
CA ILE A 100 -5.70 -9.68 -1.39
C ILE A 100 -5.55 -11.19 -1.18
N GLU A 101 -6.63 -11.95 -1.32
CA GLU A 101 -6.61 -13.42 -1.22
C GLU A 101 -5.83 -14.03 -2.41
N ALA A 102 -5.99 -13.43 -3.61
CA ALA A 102 -5.23 -13.84 -4.79
C ALA A 102 -3.71 -13.63 -4.61
N LEU A 103 -3.29 -12.53 -3.95
CA LEU A 103 -1.90 -12.30 -3.59
C LEU A 103 -1.40 -13.32 -2.55
N GLN A 104 -2.17 -13.55 -1.49
CA GLN A 104 -1.85 -14.55 -0.47
C GLN A 104 -1.75 -15.96 -1.05
N ARG A 105 -2.64 -16.30 -1.99
CA ARG A 105 -2.59 -17.56 -2.71
C ARG A 105 -1.33 -17.66 -3.58
N ALA A 106 -0.95 -16.57 -4.29
CA ALA A 106 0.28 -16.55 -5.08
C ALA A 106 1.51 -16.83 -4.21
N TYR A 107 1.60 -16.26 -3.01
CA TYR A 107 2.70 -16.58 -2.08
C TYR A 107 2.71 -18.04 -1.65
N LYS A 108 1.56 -18.62 -1.36
CA LYS A 108 1.46 -20.04 -0.98
C LYS A 108 1.88 -20.97 -2.14
N GLU A 109 1.40 -20.68 -3.35
CA GLU A 109 1.70 -21.45 -4.55
C GLU A 109 3.19 -21.44 -4.92
N THR A 110 3.90 -20.35 -4.61
CA THR A 110 5.31 -20.17 -4.97
C THR A 110 6.29 -20.42 -3.82
N ALA A 111 5.79 -20.72 -2.62
CA ALA A 111 6.60 -20.82 -1.40
C ALA A 111 7.75 -21.84 -1.53
N GLU A 112 7.46 -23.05 -2.01
CA GLU A 112 8.47 -24.10 -2.19
C GLU A 112 9.51 -23.71 -3.24
N GLN A 113 9.09 -23.13 -4.37
CA GLN A 113 10.00 -22.68 -5.43
C GLN A 113 10.94 -21.54 -4.96
N CYS A 114 10.48 -20.73 -4.01
CA CYS A 114 11.21 -19.57 -3.52
C CYS A 114 12.06 -19.85 -2.27
N GLN A 115 11.90 -21.03 -1.63
CA GLN A 115 12.53 -21.32 -0.33
C GLN A 115 14.05 -21.29 -0.40
N ASP A 116 14.65 -21.88 -1.44
CA ASP A 116 16.08 -22.11 -1.58
C ASP A 116 16.76 -21.18 -2.59
N ILE A 117 16.09 -20.10 -3.01
CA ILE A 117 16.67 -19.15 -3.94
C ILE A 117 17.87 -18.46 -3.26
N GLN A 118 19.05 -18.67 -3.82
CA GLN A 118 20.29 -18.10 -3.32
C GLN A 118 20.40 -16.61 -3.71
N PRO A 119 21.11 -15.79 -2.92
CA PRO A 119 21.41 -14.41 -3.27
C PRO A 119 22.09 -14.30 -4.64
N GLY A 120 21.64 -13.34 -5.44
CA GLY A 120 22.25 -13.03 -6.72
C GLY A 120 23.40 -12.03 -6.60
N LYS A 121 23.70 -11.33 -7.71
CA LYS A 121 24.73 -10.29 -7.76
C LYS A 121 24.30 -8.98 -7.10
N ALA A 122 22.98 -8.77 -6.94
CA ALA A 122 22.37 -7.61 -6.32
C ALA A 122 21.02 -7.97 -5.71
N VAL A 123 20.47 -7.06 -4.91
CA VAL A 123 19.09 -7.09 -4.43
C VAL A 123 18.35 -5.85 -4.92
N VAL A 124 17.06 -5.98 -5.21
CA VAL A 124 16.23 -4.87 -5.71
C VAL A 124 15.17 -4.48 -4.70
N HIS A 125 15.02 -3.17 -4.44
CA HIS A 125 13.84 -2.60 -3.80
C HIS A 125 13.07 -1.77 -4.81
N TRP A 126 11.79 -2.09 -5.01
CA TRP A 126 10.89 -1.39 -5.92
C TRP A 126 10.04 -0.39 -5.15
N PHE A 127 10.36 0.91 -5.30
CA PHE A 127 9.54 2.01 -4.81
C PHE A 127 8.25 2.17 -5.63
N LYS A 128 7.17 2.51 -4.93
CA LYS A 128 5.87 2.83 -5.52
C LYS A 128 5.34 4.14 -4.91
N GLN A 129 4.30 4.08 -4.05
CA GLN A 129 3.79 5.24 -3.31
C GLN A 129 4.37 5.30 -1.89
N ASP A 130 5.67 5.10 -1.78
CA ASP A 130 6.41 5.01 -0.52
C ASP A 130 7.78 5.75 -0.62
N LEU A 131 7.78 6.93 -1.28
CA LEU A 131 8.97 7.69 -1.67
C LEU A 131 9.69 8.33 -0.47
N ARG A 132 10.27 7.50 0.39
CA ARG A 132 11.02 7.90 1.58
C ARG A 132 12.08 6.87 1.94
N LEU A 133 13.09 7.31 2.68
CA LEU A 133 14.15 6.46 3.24
C LEU A 133 13.83 6.05 4.68
N GLN A 134 13.33 6.99 5.49
CA GLN A 134 13.02 6.75 6.89
C GLN A 134 11.73 5.95 7.03
N ASP A 135 11.76 4.99 7.95
CA ASP A 135 10.60 4.18 8.30
C ASP A 135 9.90 3.54 7.08
N ASN A 136 10.71 2.96 6.18
CA ASN A 136 10.27 2.17 5.03
C ASN A 136 10.66 0.71 5.25
N ARG A 137 9.70 -0.14 5.62
CA ARG A 137 9.95 -1.53 6.05
C ARG A 137 10.58 -2.38 4.96
N SER A 138 10.06 -2.30 3.76
CA SER A 138 10.58 -3.09 2.64
C SER A 138 11.99 -2.65 2.24
N LEU A 139 12.25 -1.34 2.19
CA LEU A 139 13.59 -0.81 1.92
C LEU A 139 14.59 -1.24 3.01
N HIS A 140 14.18 -1.16 4.28
CA HIS A 140 15.01 -1.60 5.41
C HIS A 140 15.33 -3.09 5.32
N ARG A 141 14.36 -3.92 4.94
CA ARG A 141 14.56 -5.37 4.77
C ARG A 141 15.48 -5.66 3.60
N ALA A 142 15.27 -5.01 2.44
CA ALA A 142 16.14 -5.15 1.28
C ALA A 142 17.58 -4.74 1.60
N TYR A 143 17.78 -3.62 2.32
CA TYR A 143 19.07 -3.15 2.75
C TYR A 143 19.75 -4.11 3.76
N SER A 144 18.99 -4.63 4.72
CA SER A 144 19.50 -5.60 5.69
C SER A 144 19.93 -6.90 5.01
N PHE A 145 19.16 -7.37 4.02
CA PHE A 145 19.53 -8.52 3.19
C PHE A 145 20.80 -8.26 2.37
N ALA A 146 20.88 -7.09 1.72
CA ALA A 146 22.06 -6.68 0.94
C ALA A 146 23.34 -6.68 1.81
N ARG A 147 23.25 -6.11 3.00
CA ARG A 147 24.38 -6.07 3.94
C ARG A 147 24.80 -7.45 4.43
N TYR A 148 23.84 -8.29 4.79
CA TYR A 148 24.12 -9.63 5.29
C TYR A 148 24.88 -10.47 4.27
N HIS A 149 24.49 -10.35 2.99
CA HIS A 149 25.12 -11.10 1.90
C HIS A 149 26.27 -10.35 1.20
N ASN A 150 26.59 -9.14 1.65
CA ASN A 150 27.61 -8.27 1.06
C ASN A 150 27.42 -8.05 -0.46
N ILE A 151 26.18 -7.84 -0.89
CA ILE A 151 25.80 -7.52 -2.27
C ILE A 151 25.15 -6.13 -2.34
N PRO A 152 25.23 -5.43 -3.48
CA PRO A 152 24.65 -4.11 -3.60
C PRO A 152 23.10 -4.14 -3.63
N LEU A 153 22.51 -3.14 -2.96
CA LEU A 153 21.11 -2.77 -3.10
C LEU A 153 20.95 -1.84 -4.30
N ILE A 154 20.01 -2.14 -5.16
CA ILE A 154 19.52 -1.30 -6.26
C ILE A 154 18.08 -0.88 -5.95
N CYS A 155 17.78 0.40 -6.03
CA CYS A 155 16.42 0.90 -5.96
C CYS A 155 15.85 1.09 -7.37
N LEU A 156 14.58 0.77 -7.54
CA LEU A 156 13.83 0.84 -8.80
C LEU A 156 12.59 1.69 -8.60
N TYR A 157 12.27 2.53 -9.58
CA TYR A 157 10.98 3.20 -9.69
C TYR A 157 10.47 3.08 -11.13
N ILE A 158 9.25 2.58 -11.29
CA ILE A 158 8.56 2.51 -12.60
C ILE A 158 7.51 3.60 -12.66
N PHE A 159 7.68 4.53 -13.60
CA PHE A 159 6.71 5.57 -13.89
C PHE A 159 5.77 5.09 -14.99
N SER A 160 4.47 4.99 -14.72
CA SER A 160 3.48 4.58 -15.73
C SER A 160 2.42 5.67 -15.90
N PRO A 161 2.43 6.37 -17.07
CA PRO A 161 1.38 7.33 -17.40
C PRO A 161 -0.03 6.72 -17.39
N GLU A 162 -0.18 5.48 -17.86
CA GLU A 162 -1.46 4.76 -17.83
C GLU A 162 -1.95 4.50 -16.41
N ASP A 163 -1.06 4.12 -15.48
CA ASP A 163 -1.40 3.95 -14.05
C ASP A 163 -1.86 5.27 -13.43
N LEU A 164 -1.13 6.36 -13.67
CA LEU A 164 -1.48 7.68 -13.16
C LEU A 164 -2.86 8.15 -13.66
N THR A 165 -3.18 7.86 -14.93
CA THR A 165 -4.48 8.18 -15.54
C THR A 165 -5.58 7.31 -14.93
N ALA A 166 -5.33 6.01 -14.78
CA ALA A 166 -6.28 5.07 -14.18
C ALA A 166 -6.68 5.48 -12.75
N HIS A 167 -5.71 5.98 -11.98
CA HIS A 167 -5.94 6.44 -10.60
C HIS A 167 -6.30 7.93 -10.50
N LEU A 168 -6.66 8.59 -11.59
CA LEU A 168 -7.03 10.01 -11.64
C LEU A 168 -6.02 10.91 -10.93
N CYS A 169 -4.72 10.63 -11.10
CA CYS A 169 -3.68 11.46 -10.51
C CYS A 169 -3.72 12.87 -11.13
N SER A 170 -3.87 13.88 -10.28
CA SER A 170 -3.85 15.29 -10.71
C SER A 170 -2.45 15.75 -11.07
N PRO A 171 -2.31 16.75 -11.98
CA PRO A 171 -1.01 17.32 -12.33
C PRO A 171 -0.17 17.78 -11.14
N PRO A 172 -0.71 18.45 -10.09
CA PRO A 172 0.06 18.81 -8.90
C PRO A 172 0.60 17.60 -8.12
N ARG A 173 -0.14 16.47 -8.09
CA ARG A 173 0.33 15.24 -7.46
C ARG A 173 1.49 14.62 -8.26
N VAL A 174 1.40 14.58 -9.57
CA VAL A 174 2.47 14.09 -10.46
C VAL A 174 3.72 14.94 -10.30
N ASP A 175 3.57 16.26 -10.30
CA ASP A 175 4.68 17.21 -10.07
C ASP A 175 5.38 16.96 -8.72
N LEU A 176 4.63 16.81 -7.63
CA LEU A 176 5.20 16.49 -6.31
C LEU A 176 5.94 15.15 -6.31
N ILE A 177 5.40 14.11 -6.96
CA ILE A 177 6.08 12.81 -7.10
C ILE A 177 7.42 12.99 -7.80
N LEU A 178 7.44 13.64 -8.96
CA LEU A 178 8.66 13.82 -9.75
C LEU A 178 9.72 14.64 -9.00
N ARG A 179 9.35 15.71 -8.33
CA ARG A 179 10.27 16.49 -7.47
C ARG A 179 10.78 15.65 -6.29
N THR A 180 9.92 14.85 -5.68
CA THR A 180 10.31 13.94 -4.59
C THR A 180 11.30 12.88 -5.09
N LEU A 181 11.14 12.36 -6.32
CA LEU A 181 12.08 11.43 -6.92
C LEU A 181 13.47 12.05 -7.17
N VAL A 182 13.52 13.33 -7.54
CA VAL A 182 14.81 14.05 -7.66
C VAL A 182 15.55 14.07 -6.33
N THR A 183 14.84 14.43 -5.25
CA THR A 183 15.42 14.47 -3.90
C THR A 183 15.84 13.07 -3.43
N LEU A 184 14.95 12.09 -3.57
CA LEU A 184 15.19 10.69 -3.20
C LEU A 184 16.41 10.10 -3.92
N LYS A 185 16.54 10.37 -5.25
CA LYS A 185 17.71 9.94 -6.04
C LYS A 185 18.99 10.54 -5.48
N SER A 186 18.98 11.83 -5.16
CA SER A 186 20.15 12.51 -4.59
C SER A 186 20.54 11.92 -3.22
N GLU A 187 19.57 11.66 -2.35
CA GLU A 187 19.83 11.08 -1.02
C GLU A 187 20.35 9.65 -1.10
N LEU A 188 19.79 8.82 -1.97
CA LEU A 188 20.25 7.44 -2.22
C LEU A 188 21.65 7.44 -2.83
N SER A 189 21.93 8.34 -3.78
CA SER A 189 23.26 8.44 -4.43
C SER A 189 24.37 8.78 -3.44
N ARG A 190 24.11 9.62 -2.41
CA ARG A 190 25.08 9.90 -1.32
C ARG A 190 25.39 8.68 -0.47
N LYS A 191 24.54 7.65 -0.53
CA LYS A 191 24.69 6.38 0.18
C LYS A 191 25.20 5.26 -0.72
N ASP A 192 25.66 5.59 -1.94
CA ASP A 192 26.07 4.65 -2.98
C ASP A 192 24.98 3.65 -3.39
N ILE A 193 23.72 4.04 -3.26
CA ILE A 193 22.56 3.27 -3.69
C ILE A 193 22.03 3.90 -4.98
N PRO A 194 22.06 3.20 -6.14
CA PRO A 194 21.47 3.72 -7.36
C PRO A 194 19.94 3.67 -7.29
N LEU A 195 19.29 4.71 -7.79
CA LEU A 195 17.86 4.71 -8.10
C LEU A 195 17.67 4.68 -9.61
N TYR A 196 17.36 3.51 -10.15
CA TYR A 196 17.01 3.37 -11.55
C TYR A 196 15.54 3.73 -11.75
N MET A 197 15.27 4.57 -12.74
CA MET A 197 13.93 5.02 -13.09
C MET A 197 13.67 4.77 -14.56
N GLU A 198 12.47 4.28 -14.87
CA GLU A 198 12.04 4.00 -16.23
C GLU A 198 10.56 4.34 -16.40
N SER A 199 10.19 4.85 -17.60
CA SER A 199 8.79 5.05 -17.96
C SER A 199 8.27 3.87 -18.76
N ILE A 200 7.13 3.32 -18.35
CA ILE A 200 6.42 2.24 -19.07
C ILE A 200 5.02 2.72 -19.39
N GLU A 201 4.71 2.83 -20.67
CA GLU A 201 3.43 3.36 -21.12
C GLU A 201 2.27 2.48 -20.66
N ARG A 202 2.38 1.16 -20.88
CA ARG A 202 1.31 0.21 -20.55
C ARG A 202 1.55 -0.48 -19.23
N ARG A 203 0.72 -0.21 -18.23
CA ARG A 203 0.81 -0.79 -16.89
C ARG A 203 0.80 -2.32 -16.85
N LYS A 204 0.16 -2.98 -17.82
CA LYS A 204 0.17 -4.46 -17.95
C LYS A 204 1.56 -5.06 -18.20
N GLY A 205 2.50 -4.25 -18.73
CA GLY A 205 3.89 -4.64 -18.98
C GLY A 205 4.81 -4.55 -17.75
N ILE A 206 4.39 -3.86 -16.69
CA ILE A 206 5.22 -3.61 -15.49
C ILE A 206 5.78 -4.90 -14.89
N PRO A 207 4.99 -5.97 -14.62
CA PRO A 207 5.53 -7.19 -14.02
C PRO A 207 6.64 -7.83 -14.85
N SER A 208 6.45 -7.94 -16.17
CA SER A 208 7.45 -8.56 -17.06
C SER A 208 8.72 -7.73 -17.11
N ARG A 209 8.59 -6.39 -17.15
CA ARG A 209 9.75 -5.50 -17.17
C ARG A 209 10.56 -5.54 -15.88
N ILE A 210 9.90 -5.60 -14.73
CA ILE A 210 10.60 -5.75 -13.43
C ILE A 210 11.42 -7.03 -13.40
N VAL A 211 10.85 -8.15 -13.85
CA VAL A 211 11.58 -9.42 -13.92
C VAL A 211 12.76 -9.35 -14.87
N GLU A 212 12.61 -8.72 -16.04
CA GLU A 212 13.70 -8.49 -16.99
C GLU A 212 14.84 -7.66 -16.38
N LEU A 213 14.51 -6.57 -15.67
CA LEU A 213 15.48 -5.74 -14.97
C LEU A 213 16.21 -6.52 -13.87
N CYS A 214 15.50 -7.29 -13.06
CA CYS A 214 16.10 -8.15 -12.05
C CYS A 214 17.09 -9.13 -12.68
N LYS A 215 16.72 -9.78 -13.79
CA LYS A 215 17.61 -10.69 -14.54
C LYS A 215 18.85 -9.96 -15.09
N THR A 216 18.66 -8.77 -15.67
CA THR A 216 19.76 -7.95 -16.22
C THR A 216 20.77 -7.59 -15.15
N TRP A 217 20.32 -7.31 -13.92
CA TRP A 217 21.18 -6.97 -12.79
C TRP A 217 21.66 -8.19 -12.01
N GLY A 218 21.21 -9.39 -12.38
CA GLY A 218 21.51 -10.62 -11.66
C GLY A 218 20.93 -10.64 -10.25
N ALA A 219 19.79 -9.99 -10.05
CA ALA A 219 19.10 -9.92 -8.75
C ALA A 219 18.07 -11.06 -8.65
N ASN A 220 18.25 -11.91 -7.64
CA ASN A 220 17.34 -13.02 -7.35
C ASN A 220 16.36 -12.71 -6.19
N HIS A 221 16.45 -11.50 -5.60
CA HIS A 221 15.56 -11.05 -4.54
C HIS A 221 15.05 -9.64 -4.86
N LEU A 222 13.74 -9.51 -4.86
CA LEU A 222 12.99 -8.28 -5.09
C LEU A 222 12.13 -7.98 -3.85
N PHE A 223 12.16 -6.74 -3.38
CA PHE A 223 11.39 -6.27 -2.24
C PHE A 223 10.51 -5.08 -2.62
N ALA A 224 9.29 -5.01 -2.08
CA ALA A 224 8.41 -3.86 -2.21
C ALA A 224 7.47 -3.74 -1.01
N ASN A 225 6.89 -2.56 -0.77
CA ASN A 225 5.76 -2.42 0.15
C ASN A 225 4.45 -2.75 -0.57
N ILE A 226 3.47 -3.36 0.12
CA ILE A 226 2.15 -3.67 -0.46
C ILE A 226 1.37 -2.37 -0.72
N GLU A 227 0.76 -2.29 -1.88
CA GLU A 227 -0.32 -1.36 -2.19
C GLU A 227 -1.65 -2.13 -2.19
N TYR A 228 -2.66 -1.58 -1.49
CA TYR A 228 -3.92 -2.29 -1.25
C TYR A 228 -5.02 -1.98 -2.25
N GLU A 229 -4.73 -1.20 -3.28
CA GLU A 229 -5.62 -1.00 -4.41
C GLU A 229 -5.80 -2.31 -5.20
N VAL A 230 -6.96 -2.46 -5.79
CA VAL A 230 -7.39 -3.71 -6.45
C VAL A 230 -6.44 -4.15 -7.57
N ASP A 231 -6.07 -3.19 -8.41
CA ASP A 231 -5.21 -3.44 -9.56
C ASP A 231 -3.77 -3.76 -9.14
N GLU A 232 -3.29 -3.09 -8.09
CA GLU A 232 -1.96 -3.29 -7.51
C GLU A 232 -1.83 -4.67 -6.89
N LEU A 233 -2.80 -5.08 -6.08
CA LEU A 233 -2.81 -6.42 -5.48
C LEU A 233 -2.81 -7.52 -6.54
N ARG A 234 -3.55 -7.35 -7.64
CA ARG A 234 -3.55 -8.28 -8.77
C ARG A 234 -2.24 -8.27 -9.54
N ARG A 235 -1.66 -7.09 -9.73
CA ARG A 235 -0.34 -6.92 -10.34
C ARG A 235 0.74 -7.64 -9.52
N GLU A 236 0.71 -7.47 -8.20
CA GLU A 236 1.65 -8.10 -7.29
C GLU A 236 1.48 -9.63 -7.25
N ALA A 237 0.24 -10.15 -7.25
CA ALA A 237 -0.02 -11.59 -7.37
C ALA A 237 0.53 -12.17 -8.67
N LYS A 238 0.39 -11.45 -9.79
CA LYS A 238 0.98 -11.83 -11.08
C LYS A 238 2.51 -11.78 -11.04
N LEU A 239 3.07 -10.72 -10.45
CA LEU A 239 4.53 -10.53 -10.32
C LEU A 239 5.14 -11.64 -9.46
N THR A 240 4.50 -12.01 -8.35
CA THR A 240 4.94 -13.11 -7.46
C THR A 240 5.12 -14.41 -8.25
N ARG A 241 4.10 -14.82 -9.02
CA ARG A 241 4.17 -16.04 -9.83
C ARG A 241 5.23 -15.94 -10.93
N LEU A 242 5.30 -14.79 -11.59
CA LEU A 242 6.27 -14.58 -12.68
C LEU A 242 7.71 -14.59 -12.15
N CYS A 243 7.97 -13.97 -11.00
CA CYS A 243 9.27 -14.00 -10.34
C CYS A 243 9.68 -15.43 -9.99
N ALA A 244 8.80 -16.20 -9.36
CA ALA A 244 9.10 -17.58 -8.98
C ALA A 244 9.50 -18.45 -10.19
N THR A 245 8.77 -18.35 -11.32
CA THR A 245 9.11 -19.08 -12.55
C THR A 245 10.48 -18.72 -13.12
N GLN A 246 11.04 -17.59 -12.73
CA GLN A 246 12.34 -17.08 -13.20
C GLN A 246 13.44 -17.18 -12.14
N GLY A 247 13.19 -17.89 -11.03
CA GLY A 247 14.15 -18.05 -9.94
C GLY A 247 14.39 -16.74 -9.17
N ILE A 248 13.39 -15.90 -9.09
CA ILE A 248 13.41 -14.64 -8.33
C ILE A 248 12.40 -14.74 -7.20
N ARG A 249 12.84 -14.44 -5.98
CA ARG A 249 11.96 -14.29 -4.82
C ARG A 249 11.44 -12.87 -4.72
N PHE A 250 10.13 -12.70 -4.69
CA PHE A 250 9.48 -11.41 -4.47
C PHE A 250 8.86 -11.38 -3.07
N ASP A 251 9.39 -10.55 -2.21
CA ASP A 251 8.91 -10.34 -0.84
C ASP A 251 8.25 -8.97 -0.71
N THR A 252 7.13 -8.91 0.01
CA THR A 252 6.46 -7.64 0.29
C THR A 252 6.28 -7.41 1.79
N GLU A 253 6.16 -6.12 2.17
CA GLU A 253 5.94 -5.69 3.55
C GLU A 253 4.67 -4.84 3.67
N ASP A 254 3.94 -5.02 4.78
CA ASP A 254 2.84 -4.15 5.18
C ASP A 254 3.40 -2.87 5.78
N ASP A 255 3.41 -1.80 5.01
CA ASP A 255 4.01 -0.52 5.40
C ASP A 255 3.07 0.67 5.21
N THR A 256 2.12 0.56 4.29
CA THR A 256 1.17 1.60 3.95
C THR A 256 0.23 1.94 5.11
N CYS A 257 -0.19 0.94 5.88
CA CYS A 257 -1.04 1.06 7.07
C CYS A 257 -0.22 0.91 8.35
N VAL A 258 -0.72 1.49 9.45
CA VAL A 258 -0.16 1.24 10.79
C VAL A 258 -0.53 -0.16 11.27
N VAL A 259 -1.78 -0.56 11.00
CA VAL A 259 -2.26 -1.93 11.20
C VAL A 259 -2.68 -2.50 9.86
N ALA A 260 -2.11 -3.62 9.47
CA ALA A 260 -2.36 -4.24 8.18
C ALA A 260 -3.84 -4.68 8.01
N PRO A 261 -4.41 -4.59 6.81
CA PRO A 261 -5.72 -5.15 6.52
C PRO A 261 -5.79 -6.65 6.84
N GLY A 262 -6.88 -7.06 7.49
CA GLY A 262 -7.07 -8.45 7.95
C GLY A 262 -6.70 -8.70 9.41
N GLU A 263 -5.88 -7.84 10.04
CA GLU A 263 -5.51 -7.97 11.46
C GLU A 263 -6.68 -7.63 12.41
N LEU A 264 -7.60 -6.78 11.97
CA LEU A 264 -8.75 -6.35 12.78
C LEU A 264 -10.04 -6.97 12.26
N THR A 265 -10.63 -7.81 13.10
CA THR A 265 -11.94 -8.43 12.82
C THR A 265 -12.89 -8.23 13.98
N THR A 266 -14.19 -8.29 13.69
CA THR A 266 -15.24 -8.35 14.72
C THR A 266 -15.11 -9.66 15.52
N GLN A 267 -15.81 -9.77 16.65
CA GLN A 267 -15.87 -11.01 17.43
C GLN A 267 -16.36 -12.23 16.61
N GLN A 268 -17.04 -11.98 15.49
CA GLN A 268 -17.53 -13.02 14.56
C GLN A 268 -16.51 -13.30 13.43
N GLY A 269 -15.30 -12.74 13.49
CA GLY A 269 -14.28 -12.89 12.46
C GLY A 269 -14.57 -12.13 11.15
N LYS A 270 -15.48 -11.14 11.16
CA LYS A 270 -15.85 -10.34 9.97
C LYS A 270 -15.11 -9.01 9.95
N GLN A 271 -14.93 -8.46 8.75
CA GLN A 271 -14.43 -7.10 8.56
C GLN A 271 -15.40 -6.07 9.17
N TYR A 272 -14.86 -5.05 9.82
CA TYR A 272 -15.64 -3.91 10.30
C TYR A 272 -16.13 -3.06 9.12
N ALA A 273 -17.44 -2.79 9.07
CA ALA A 273 -18.05 -1.88 8.09
C ALA A 273 -18.20 -0.44 8.63
N VAL A 274 -18.07 -0.25 9.96
CA VAL A 274 -18.28 1.04 10.62
C VAL A 274 -17.00 1.48 11.31
N TYR A 275 -16.62 2.75 11.13
CA TYR A 275 -15.36 3.30 11.64
C TYR A 275 -15.22 3.26 13.16
N SER A 276 -16.23 3.71 13.91
CA SER A 276 -16.10 3.88 15.37
C SER A 276 -15.77 2.59 16.13
N PRO A 277 -16.42 1.43 15.89
CA PRO A 277 -16.01 0.17 16.50
C PRO A 277 -14.65 -0.31 15.96
N TRP A 278 -14.35 -0.09 14.68
CA TRP A 278 -13.05 -0.40 14.09
C TRP A 278 -11.93 0.40 14.78
N TYR A 279 -12.10 1.71 14.96
CA TYR A 279 -11.10 2.57 15.61
C TYR A 279 -10.83 2.17 17.06
N ARG A 280 -11.87 1.78 17.82
CA ARG A 280 -11.66 1.22 19.16
C ARG A 280 -10.82 -0.06 19.13
N SER A 281 -11.08 -0.94 18.19
CA SER A 281 -10.29 -2.16 17.98
C SER A 281 -8.86 -1.84 17.56
N TRP A 282 -8.66 -0.86 16.66
CA TRP A 282 -7.36 -0.40 16.21
C TRP A 282 -6.50 0.16 17.36
N VAL A 283 -7.08 0.99 18.22
CA VAL A 283 -6.40 1.51 19.42
C VAL A 283 -6.07 0.38 20.40
N ALA A 284 -6.99 -0.55 20.63
CA ALA A 284 -6.77 -1.69 21.52
C ALA A 284 -5.65 -2.61 20.97
N TYR A 285 -5.66 -2.88 19.68
CA TYR A 285 -4.65 -3.68 19.01
C TYR A 285 -3.25 -3.06 19.14
N LEU A 286 -3.10 -1.76 18.90
CA LEU A 286 -1.82 -1.08 19.02
C LEU A 286 -1.29 -0.99 20.47
N LYS A 287 -2.17 -1.04 21.47
CA LYS A 287 -1.76 -1.16 22.88
C LYS A 287 -1.22 -2.56 23.21
N GLN A 288 -1.77 -3.59 22.57
CA GLN A 288 -1.32 -4.99 22.72
C GLN A 288 -0.10 -5.30 21.84
N HIS A 289 0.05 -4.59 20.71
CA HIS A 289 1.09 -4.76 19.72
C HIS A 289 1.87 -3.46 19.48
N PRO A 290 2.62 -2.97 20.48
CA PRO A 290 3.36 -1.70 20.39
C PRO A 290 4.44 -1.73 19.29
N GLU A 291 4.90 -2.92 18.88
CA GLU A 291 5.84 -3.14 17.79
C GLU A 291 5.34 -2.62 16.42
N ASN A 292 4.02 -2.48 16.24
CA ASN A 292 3.47 -1.87 15.04
C ASN A 292 3.79 -0.38 14.91
N LEU A 293 4.17 0.27 16.00
CA LEU A 293 4.62 1.66 16.03
C LEU A 293 6.16 1.78 16.12
N GLU A 294 6.91 0.69 16.08
CA GLU A 294 8.37 0.74 15.98
C GLU A 294 8.78 1.21 14.59
N LEU A 295 9.67 2.21 14.56
CA LEU A 295 10.21 2.77 13.32
C LEU A 295 11.44 1.98 12.89
N VAL A 296 11.66 1.90 11.59
CA VAL A 296 12.87 1.31 11.03
C VAL A 296 13.81 2.38 10.48
N ASP A 297 15.11 2.14 10.60
CA ASP A 297 16.12 3.07 10.14
C ASP A 297 16.22 3.11 8.62
N ALA A 298 16.59 4.29 8.11
CA ALA A 298 16.99 4.44 6.72
C ALA A 298 18.25 3.63 6.42
N PRO A 299 18.47 3.20 5.16
CA PRO A 299 19.71 2.57 4.75
C PRO A 299 20.90 3.50 5.02
N ALA A 300 22.01 2.94 5.49
CA ALA A 300 23.30 3.61 5.52
C ALA A 300 23.99 3.50 4.14
N VAL A 301 25.33 3.50 4.09
CA VAL A 301 26.07 3.28 2.84
C VAL A 301 25.81 1.86 2.31
N ASN A 302 25.70 1.74 0.99
CA ASN A 302 25.41 0.46 0.32
C ASN A 302 26.47 -0.60 0.66
N ALA A 303 26.04 -1.86 0.63
CA ALA A 303 26.96 -2.99 0.65
C ALA A 303 27.47 -3.26 -0.77
N GLY A 304 28.62 -3.94 -0.88
CA GLY A 304 29.25 -4.20 -2.16
C GLY A 304 29.70 -2.93 -2.87
N ASP A 305 30.24 -3.09 -4.08
CA ASP A 305 30.73 -1.97 -4.88
C ASP A 305 29.73 -1.62 -6.00
N ALA A 306 28.63 -0.97 -5.60
CA ALA A 306 27.55 -0.61 -6.54
C ALA A 306 28.03 0.35 -7.63
N ARG A 307 28.91 1.31 -7.32
CA ARG A 307 29.45 2.24 -8.32
C ARG A 307 30.34 1.56 -9.36
N LYS A 308 31.01 0.50 -8.99
CA LYS A 308 31.82 -0.27 -9.93
C LYS A 308 31.00 -1.13 -10.86
N HIS A 309 29.99 -1.82 -10.31
CA HIS A 309 29.22 -2.82 -11.05
C HIS A 309 27.98 -2.25 -11.76
N PHE A 310 27.41 -1.15 -11.24
CA PHE A 310 26.13 -0.57 -11.67
C PHE A 310 26.21 0.95 -11.89
N LYS A 311 27.38 1.46 -12.32
CA LYS A 311 27.64 2.90 -12.48
C LYS A 311 26.55 3.60 -13.32
N ASN A 312 26.15 3.00 -14.43
CA ASN A 312 25.15 3.55 -15.35
C ASN A 312 23.77 3.74 -14.70
N LEU A 313 23.44 3.01 -13.64
CA LEU A 313 22.14 3.16 -12.96
C LEU A 313 22.05 4.46 -12.15
N PHE A 314 23.18 5.04 -11.75
CA PHE A 314 23.23 6.34 -11.06
C PHE A 314 22.86 7.51 -11.99
N ASP A 315 23.05 7.32 -13.30
CA ASP A 315 22.78 8.35 -14.32
C ASP A 315 21.35 8.27 -14.87
N SER A 316 20.50 7.36 -14.35
CA SER A 316 19.11 7.22 -14.75
C SER A 316 18.37 8.55 -14.65
N ALA A 317 17.71 8.96 -15.74
CA ALA A 317 16.97 10.21 -15.78
C ALA A 317 15.66 10.12 -14.97
N VAL A 318 15.28 11.23 -14.34
CA VAL A 318 13.94 11.32 -13.73
C VAL A 318 12.91 11.36 -14.84
N PRO A 319 11.81 10.61 -14.74
CA PRO A 319 10.73 10.61 -15.74
C PRO A 319 10.15 12.00 -15.96
N ILE A 320 9.57 12.21 -17.13
CA ILE A 320 8.90 13.47 -17.51
C ILE A 320 7.39 13.26 -17.44
N ALA A 321 6.67 14.23 -16.86
CA ALA A 321 5.21 14.19 -16.83
C ALA A 321 4.62 14.14 -18.24
N PRO A 322 3.57 13.31 -18.48
CA PRO A 322 2.81 13.34 -19.72
C PRO A 322 2.24 14.75 -19.99
N ASN A 323 2.07 15.11 -21.26
CA ASN A 323 1.63 16.46 -21.61
C ASN A 323 0.34 16.90 -20.92
N GLN A 324 -0.64 15.98 -20.79
CA GLN A 324 -1.91 16.23 -20.11
C GLN A 324 -1.79 16.39 -18.59
N MET A 325 -0.65 16.03 -18.01
CA MET A 325 -0.34 16.13 -16.59
C MET A 325 0.77 17.14 -16.27
N LYS A 326 1.20 17.94 -17.27
CA LYS A 326 2.17 19.00 -17.04
C LYS A 326 1.49 20.23 -16.46
N LEU A 327 2.13 20.83 -15.48
CA LEU A 327 1.80 22.16 -14.99
C LEU A 327 2.53 23.21 -15.82
N SER A 328 1.94 24.40 -15.97
CA SER A 328 2.67 25.57 -16.45
C SER A 328 3.79 25.97 -15.46
N GLU A 329 4.78 26.71 -15.90
CA GLU A 329 5.90 27.16 -15.04
C GLU A 329 5.41 27.94 -13.83
N ALA A 330 4.41 28.80 -14.00
CA ALA A 330 3.80 29.57 -12.92
C ALA A 330 3.10 28.67 -11.88
N GLU A 331 2.42 27.61 -12.33
CA GLU A 331 1.81 26.62 -11.44
C GLU A 331 2.85 25.77 -10.73
N GLN A 332 3.90 25.33 -11.43
CA GLN A 332 5.01 24.57 -10.81
C GLN A 332 5.64 25.38 -9.68
N GLU A 333 5.96 26.64 -9.91
CA GLU A 333 6.55 27.50 -8.89
C GLU A 333 5.59 27.74 -7.71
N ARG A 334 4.30 27.93 -7.98
CA ARG A 334 3.25 28.06 -6.96
C ARG A 334 3.13 26.79 -6.12
N PHE A 335 3.04 25.61 -6.75
CA PHE A 335 2.89 24.35 -6.02
C PHE A 335 4.17 23.97 -5.29
N LYS A 336 5.35 24.27 -5.83
CA LYS A 336 6.63 24.08 -5.16
C LYS A 336 6.73 24.89 -3.86
N LYS A 337 6.27 26.13 -3.85
CA LYS A 337 6.20 26.97 -2.63
C LYS A 337 5.16 26.40 -1.64
N MET A 338 4.02 25.94 -2.13
CA MET A 338 2.94 25.43 -1.29
C MET A 338 3.27 24.05 -0.70
N TYR A 339 3.88 23.18 -1.50
CA TYR A 339 4.24 21.80 -1.18
C TYR A 339 5.67 21.50 -1.63
N PRO A 340 6.70 21.98 -0.89
CA PRO A 340 8.07 21.56 -1.13
C PRO A 340 8.20 20.05 -1.00
N GLU A 341 9.10 19.46 -1.73
CA GLU A 341 9.25 18.00 -1.89
C GLU A 341 10.00 17.34 -0.73
N GLY A 342 9.81 16.00 -0.66
CA GLY A 342 10.66 15.10 0.10
C GLY A 342 10.24 14.86 1.55
N GLU A 343 10.83 13.84 2.14
CA GLU A 343 10.51 13.36 3.50
C GLU A 343 10.92 14.35 4.60
N GLN A 344 11.99 15.11 4.38
CA GLN A 344 12.48 16.08 5.36
C GLN A 344 11.46 17.20 5.58
N GLU A 345 10.87 17.72 4.50
CA GLU A 345 9.82 18.73 4.58
C GLU A 345 8.55 18.15 5.20
N ALA A 346 8.14 16.95 4.84
CA ALA A 346 7.01 16.26 5.46
C ALA A 346 7.19 16.14 6.98
N ALA A 347 8.38 15.70 7.41
CA ALA A 347 8.71 15.56 8.83
C ALA A 347 8.78 16.94 9.54
N ARG A 348 9.30 17.99 8.88
CA ARG A 348 9.32 19.36 9.42
C ARG A 348 7.89 19.85 9.66
N ARG A 349 7.00 19.69 8.68
CA ARG A 349 5.58 20.09 8.79
C ARG A 349 4.87 19.32 9.90
N LEU A 350 5.11 18.03 10.02
CA LEU A 350 4.53 17.24 11.09
C LEU A 350 4.96 17.75 12.47
N ARG A 351 6.25 17.97 12.68
CA ARG A 351 6.77 18.54 13.94
C ARG A 351 6.16 19.92 14.24
N GLU A 352 6.12 20.78 13.24
CA GLU A 352 5.53 22.12 13.39
C GLU A 352 4.04 22.06 13.72
N PHE A 353 3.28 21.22 13.02
CA PHE A 353 1.86 21.01 13.30
C PHE A 353 1.64 20.52 14.73
N LEU A 354 2.34 19.45 15.14
CA LEU A 354 2.18 18.89 16.48
C LEU A 354 2.54 19.89 17.58
N SER A 355 3.61 20.65 17.40
CA SER A 355 4.05 21.64 18.41
C SER A 355 3.15 22.88 18.51
N LYS A 356 2.67 23.40 17.37
CA LYS A 356 1.96 24.70 17.33
C LYS A 356 0.43 24.57 17.27
N LYS A 357 -0.09 23.52 16.62
CA LYS A 357 -1.51 23.43 16.25
C LYS A 357 -2.19 22.18 16.82
N GLY A 358 -1.45 21.11 17.08
CA GLY A 358 -1.97 19.80 17.40
C GLY A 358 -2.96 19.79 18.58
N LYS A 359 -2.66 20.50 19.68
CA LYS A 359 -3.57 20.60 20.84
C LYS A 359 -4.94 21.19 20.51
N GLN A 360 -4.99 22.17 19.60
CA GLN A 360 -6.20 22.92 19.25
C GLN A 360 -6.91 22.32 18.02
N TYR A 361 -6.36 21.28 17.42
CA TYR A 361 -6.85 20.73 16.16
C TYR A 361 -8.33 20.34 16.23
N HIS A 362 -8.77 19.67 17.29
CA HIS A 362 -10.17 19.29 17.48
C HIS A 362 -11.14 20.47 17.38
N ALA A 363 -10.82 21.59 18.01
CA ALA A 363 -11.69 22.77 18.07
C ALA A 363 -11.63 23.65 16.80
N LYS A 364 -10.55 23.55 16.00
CA LYS A 364 -10.29 24.51 14.92
C LYS A 364 -10.22 23.91 13.52
N ARG A 365 -10.25 22.58 13.36
CA ARG A 365 -10.11 21.91 12.06
C ARG A 365 -11.18 22.27 11.05
N ASP A 366 -12.39 22.56 11.53
CA ASP A 366 -13.55 22.84 10.69
C ASP A 366 -13.64 24.32 10.25
N PHE A 367 -12.79 25.20 10.79
CA PHE A 367 -12.73 26.60 10.40
C PHE A 367 -11.86 26.79 9.16
N MET A 368 -12.46 26.99 8.00
CA MET A 368 -11.75 27.17 6.72
C MET A 368 -10.87 28.41 6.69
N SER A 369 -11.22 29.48 7.43
CA SER A 369 -10.45 30.71 7.55
C SER A 369 -9.16 30.57 8.35
N SER A 370 -9.04 29.52 9.15
CA SER A 370 -7.87 29.25 9.97
C SER A 370 -7.03 28.15 9.34
N GLN A 371 -5.76 28.40 9.09
CA GLN A 371 -4.81 27.38 8.58
C GLN A 371 -4.43 26.38 9.69
N PHE A 372 -5.43 25.72 10.32
CA PHE A 372 -5.23 24.81 11.45
C PHE A 372 -5.04 23.33 11.05
N THR A 373 -5.14 23.00 9.78
CA THR A 373 -4.86 21.65 9.30
C THR A 373 -3.36 21.39 9.21
N SER A 374 -2.98 20.11 9.19
CA SER A 374 -1.58 19.69 9.07
C SER A 374 -0.98 19.89 7.68
N VAL A 375 -1.83 19.94 6.64
CA VAL A 375 -1.43 20.01 5.21
C VAL A 375 -0.46 18.87 4.83
N LEU A 376 -0.65 17.67 5.39
CA LEU A 376 0.23 16.52 5.18
C LEU A 376 -0.31 15.50 4.17
N SER A 377 -1.57 15.63 3.73
CA SER A 377 -2.18 14.67 2.80
C SER A 377 -1.39 14.44 1.50
N PRO A 378 -0.76 15.45 0.86
CA PRO A 378 0.08 15.21 -0.32
C PRO A 378 1.28 14.32 -0.03
N TYR A 379 1.90 14.47 1.15
CA TYR A 379 3.06 13.68 1.56
C TYR A 379 2.70 12.24 1.93
N PHE A 380 1.52 12.02 2.51
CA PHE A 380 0.97 10.67 2.68
C PHE A 380 0.64 10.02 1.33
N SER A 381 0.16 10.82 0.38
CA SER A 381 -0.25 10.34 -0.94
C SER A 381 0.92 9.86 -1.81
N CYS A 382 2.08 10.49 -1.73
CA CYS A 382 3.30 10.05 -2.43
C CYS A 382 4.20 9.17 -1.55
N GLY A 383 3.84 8.99 -0.28
CA GLY A 383 4.57 8.16 0.67
C GLY A 383 5.85 8.79 1.23
N ALA A 384 6.03 10.12 1.07
CA ALA A 384 7.12 10.86 1.71
C ALA A 384 6.99 10.97 3.23
N LEU A 385 5.84 10.58 3.79
CA LEU A 385 5.58 10.45 5.22
C LEU A 385 4.91 9.13 5.53
N SER A 386 5.47 8.37 6.45
CA SER A 386 4.86 7.15 6.98
C SER A 386 3.69 7.48 7.92
N ALA A 387 2.58 6.75 7.77
CA ALA A 387 1.46 6.82 8.72
C ALA A 387 1.90 6.39 10.13
N ARG A 388 2.76 5.39 10.24
CA ARG A 388 3.33 4.90 11.50
C ARG A 388 4.13 5.97 12.22
N THR A 389 5.06 6.64 11.51
CA THR A 389 5.81 7.80 12.05
C THR A 389 4.88 8.89 12.54
N ALA A 390 3.86 9.22 11.75
CA ALA A 390 2.91 10.27 12.08
C ALA A 390 2.09 9.95 13.33
N VAL A 391 1.57 8.73 13.45
CA VAL A 391 0.81 8.28 14.61
C VAL A 391 1.71 8.20 15.85
N ARG A 392 2.93 7.66 15.72
CA ARG A 392 3.89 7.59 16.84
C ARG A 392 4.23 8.96 17.40
N MET A 393 4.60 9.91 16.53
CA MET A 393 4.93 11.27 16.98
C MET A 393 3.73 11.99 17.62
N ALA A 394 2.52 11.79 17.08
CA ALA A 394 1.31 12.35 17.68
C ALA A 394 0.96 11.71 19.03
N ARG A 395 1.14 10.38 19.16
CA ARG A 395 1.00 9.66 20.43
C ARG A 395 1.98 10.18 21.47
N ASP A 396 3.23 10.35 21.11
CA ASP A 396 4.27 10.85 22.01
C ASP A 396 3.95 12.29 22.46
N ALA A 397 3.50 13.16 21.56
CA ALA A 397 3.00 14.52 21.87
C ALA A 397 1.73 14.49 22.74
N ASN A 398 0.93 13.43 22.66
CA ASN A 398 -0.26 13.18 23.49
C ASN A 398 0.06 12.47 24.82
N GLY A 399 1.31 12.44 25.23
CA GLY A 399 1.77 11.80 26.47
C GLY A 399 1.65 10.29 26.43
N ASN A 400 2.05 9.68 25.32
CA ASN A 400 2.05 8.26 25.01
C ASN A 400 0.66 7.61 24.89
N GLU A 401 -0.40 8.41 24.67
CA GLU A 401 -1.75 7.91 24.49
C GLU A 401 -2.23 8.09 23.03
N LEU A 402 -2.81 7.03 22.46
CA LEU A 402 -3.42 7.06 21.12
C LEU A 402 -4.78 7.75 21.10
N ALA A 403 -5.50 7.70 22.21
CA ALA A 403 -6.83 8.29 22.38
C ALA A 403 -6.99 8.81 23.81
N GLY A 404 -7.90 9.77 23.99
CA GLY A 404 -8.19 10.36 25.32
C GLY A 404 -7.36 11.61 25.56
N LYS A 405 -6.48 11.67 26.47
CA LYS A 405 -5.70 12.76 27.09
C LYS A 405 -5.86 14.18 26.51
N SER A 406 -5.48 14.44 25.26
CA SER A 406 -5.73 15.70 24.56
C SER A 406 -6.67 15.48 23.38
N PRO A 407 -7.84 16.14 23.33
CA PRO A 407 -8.78 16.00 22.21
C PRO A 407 -8.14 16.31 20.85
N GLY A 408 -7.27 17.33 20.78
CA GLY A 408 -6.64 17.74 19.53
C GLY A 408 -5.77 16.65 18.91
N TYR A 409 -4.84 16.08 19.66
CA TYR A 409 -3.97 15.00 19.18
C TYR A 409 -4.75 13.72 18.89
N SER A 410 -5.67 13.36 19.78
CA SER A 410 -6.51 12.16 19.61
C SER A 410 -7.37 12.24 18.36
N THR A 411 -7.94 13.40 18.07
CA THR A 411 -8.69 13.62 16.83
C THR A 411 -7.78 13.50 15.62
N TRP A 412 -6.59 14.08 15.65
CA TRP A 412 -5.67 14.01 14.51
C TRP A 412 -5.16 12.57 14.27
N ILE A 413 -4.86 11.81 15.33
CA ILE A 413 -4.55 10.38 15.21
C ILE A 413 -5.72 9.62 14.55
N SER A 414 -6.96 9.94 14.97
CA SER A 414 -8.16 9.36 14.35
C SER A 414 -8.27 9.68 12.86
N GLU A 415 -7.89 10.89 12.42
CA GLU A 415 -7.88 11.23 10.98
C GLU A 415 -6.83 10.41 10.20
N VAL A 416 -5.67 10.17 10.78
CA VAL A 416 -4.68 9.28 10.16
C VAL A 416 -5.17 7.82 10.13
N ALA A 417 -5.87 7.37 11.19
CA ALA A 417 -6.44 6.03 11.25
C ALA A 417 -7.56 5.80 10.21
N TRP A 418 -8.30 6.85 9.80
CA TRP A 418 -9.27 6.75 8.70
C TRP A 418 -8.63 6.24 7.41
N ARG A 419 -7.38 6.60 7.15
CA ARG A 419 -6.62 6.10 5.99
C ARG A 419 -6.44 4.58 6.06
N ASP A 420 -6.09 4.03 7.23
CA ASP A 420 -6.00 2.59 7.44
C ASP A 420 -7.37 1.94 7.27
N PHE A 421 -8.43 2.51 7.88
CA PHE A 421 -9.78 1.98 7.79
C PHE A 421 -10.25 1.83 6.34
N TYR A 422 -10.05 2.84 5.50
CA TYR A 422 -10.42 2.75 4.09
C TYR A 422 -9.63 1.68 3.33
N LYS A 423 -8.37 1.42 3.68
CA LYS A 423 -7.62 0.30 3.10
C LYS A 423 -8.17 -1.06 3.55
N HIS A 424 -8.54 -1.20 4.83
CA HIS A 424 -9.20 -2.42 5.33
C HIS A 424 -10.55 -2.67 4.61
N VAL A 425 -11.32 -1.61 4.43
CA VAL A 425 -12.61 -1.66 3.73
C VAL A 425 -12.41 -2.05 2.27
N LEU A 426 -11.46 -1.42 1.58
CA LEU A 426 -11.17 -1.68 0.16
C LEU A 426 -10.69 -3.11 -0.10
N THR A 427 -9.80 -3.64 0.75
CA THR A 427 -9.30 -5.01 0.58
C THR A 427 -10.39 -6.06 0.77
N HIS A 428 -11.38 -5.77 1.61
CA HIS A 428 -12.49 -6.68 1.87
C HIS A 428 -13.64 -6.53 0.85
N TRP A 429 -13.94 -5.29 0.45
CA TRP A 429 -15.00 -4.98 -0.52
C TRP A 429 -14.39 -4.27 -1.75
N PRO A 430 -13.72 -5.00 -2.65
CA PRO A 430 -13.00 -4.39 -3.77
C PRO A 430 -13.89 -3.67 -4.78
N TYR A 431 -15.20 -3.83 -4.70
CA TYR A 431 -16.18 -3.17 -5.57
C TYR A 431 -16.58 -1.76 -5.11
N ILE A 432 -16.04 -1.25 -4.00
CA ILE A 432 -16.31 0.12 -3.51
C ILE A 432 -15.27 1.13 -3.96
N TRP A 433 -14.35 0.72 -4.81
CA TRP A 433 -13.19 1.49 -5.26
C TRP A 433 -13.51 2.73 -6.08
#